data_10c2f29964d2aa78ce0897b91a2ef57e
#
_entry.id   10c2f29964d2aa78ce0897b91a2ef57e
#
_cell.length_a   1.000
_cell.length_b   1.000
_cell.length_c   1.000
_cell.angle_alpha   90.00
_cell.angle_beta   90.00
_cell.angle_gamma   90.00
#
_symmetry.space_group_name_H-M   'P 1'
#
loop_
_entity.id
_entity.type
_entity.pdbx_description
1 polymer ?
#
loop_
_entity_poly.entity_id
_entity_poly.type
_entity_poly.pdbx_seq_one_letter_code
_entity_poly.pdbx_strand_id
1 'polypeptide(L)'
;GVVDSTGLLNMTTCPKHIIIVGGGVIGVEFATFFYRLGVPVTIVEMLDRLLGPLDKDVTSFMEAELKSCGVELVLGVKVESIEDGLKVHYASVKDDAKGTVEGDVVLMAGGRAPNTRGIGLDTIGVKMDRKGFVEVDGLCRTNVPGVYAIGDINGKMQLAHVASAQGLLVADHIAGKPCKQLHYERIPSCVYCNPETAMVGLTEEQAQATGRDVGVGTFSLSGNGKALT
;
A
#
# COMPACT_ATOMS: atom_id res chain seq x y z
N GLY A 1 5.91 -19.65 9.79
CA GLY A 1 6.77 -18.64 10.41
C GLY A 1 6.37 -17.22 9.99
N VAL A 2 7.09 -16.21 10.52
CA VAL A 2 6.87 -14.81 10.15
C VAL A 2 7.71 -14.48 8.92
N VAL A 3 7.11 -13.88 7.90
CA VAL A 3 7.75 -13.52 6.64
C VAL A 3 7.34 -12.11 6.18
N ASP A 4 8.17 -11.48 5.38
CA ASP A 4 7.81 -10.34 4.55
C ASP A 4 7.29 -10.79 3.17
N SER A 5 6.93 -9.86 2.31
CA SER A 5 6.44 -10.17 0.96
C SER A 5 7.47 -10.93 0.11
N THR A 6 8.76 -10.64 0.28
CA THR A 6 9.84 -11.34 -0.43
C THR A 6 9.97 -12.79 0.06
N GLY A 7 9.95 -12.99 1.38
CA GLY A 7 9.97 -14.33 1.98
C GLY A 7 8.76 -15.14 1.57
N LEU A 8 7.56 -14.52 1.52
CA LEU A 8 6.34 -15.20 1.10
C LEU A 8 6.40 -15.65 -0.36
N LEU A 9 6.89 -14.80 -1.27
CA LEU A 9 7.05 -15.13 -2.70
C LEU A 9 8.07 -16.26 -2.96
N ASN A 10 8.99 -16.49 -2.04
CA ASN A 10 9.99 -17.58 -2.14
C ASN A 10 9.55 -18.88 -1.45
N MET A 11 8.36 -18.92 -0.86
CA MET A 11 7.84 -20.15 -0.24
C MET A 11 7.54 -21.21 -1.29
N THR A 12 7.88 -22.46 -0.97
CA THR A 12 7.65 -23.63 -1.83
C THR A 12 6.46 -24.47 -1.37
N THR A 13 5.88 -24.14 -0.23
CA THR A 13 4.73 -24.84 0.36
C THR A 13 3.60 -23.86 0.62
N CYS A 14 2.38 -24.27 0.29
CA CYS A 14 1.20 -23.47 0.56
C CYS A 14 0.86 -23.51 2.07
N PRO A 15 0.59 -22.37 2.71
CA PRO A 15 0.16 -22.36 4.11
C PRO A 15 -1.21 -23.01 4.27
N LYS A 16 -1.49 -23.53 5.47
CA LYS A 16 -2.81 -24.03 5.85
C LYS A 16 -3.74 -22.92 6.31
N HIS A 17 -3.19 -21.86 6.89
CA HIS A 17 -3.87 -20.62 7.28
C HIS A 17 -2.85 -19.49 7.33
N ILE A 18 -3.05 -18.47 6.51
CA ILE A 18 -2.18 -17.29 6.50
C ILE A 18 -2.82 -16.14 7.29
N ILE A 19 -2.04 -15.54 8.19
CA ILE A 19 -2.39 -14.29 8.86
C ILE A 19 -1.62 -13.16 8.17
N ILE A 20 -2.31 -12.12 7.78
CA ILE A 20 -1.73 -10.95 7.10
C ILE A 20 -1.83 -9.76 8.05
N VAL A 21 -0.69 -9.28 8.52
CA VAL A 21 -0.60 -8.07 9.35
C VAL A 21 -0.40 -6.85 8.43
N GLY A 22 -1.50 -6.10 8.25
CA GLY A 22 -1.59 -4.95 7.38
C GLY A 22 -2.61 -5.12 6.26
N GLY A 23 -3.63 -4.27 6.24
CA GLY A 23 -4.73 -4.24 5.27
C GLY A 23 -4.52 -3.26 4.10
N GLY A 24 -3.26 -2.88 3.83
CA GLY A 24 -2.88 -2.09 2.66
C GLY A 24 -2.88 -2.90 1.36
N VAL A 25 -2.40 -2.29 0.27
CA VAL A 25 -2.39 -2.90 -1.09
C VAL A 25 -1.74 -4.28 -1.07
N ILE A 26 -0.54 -4.42 -0.52
CA ILE A 26 0.19 -5.70 -0.45
C ILE A 26 -0.63 -6.75 0.31
N GLY A 27 -1.19 -6.39 1.45
CA GLY A 27 -1.98 -7.33 2.25
C GLY A 27 -3.23 -7.82 1.54
N VAL A 28 -3.98 -6.92 0.89
CA VAL A 28 -5.20 -7.25 0.15
C VAL A 28 -4.91 -8.08 -1.10
N GLU A 29 -3.83 -7.78 -1.83
CA GLU A 29 -3.41 -8.57 -2.99
C GLU A 29 -3.02 -9.99 -2.60
N PHE A 30 -2.22 -10.19 -1.55
CA PHE A 30 -1.92 -11.53 -1.05
C PHE A 30 -3.13 -12.24 -0.45
N ALA A 31 -4.02 -11.53 0.24
CA ALA A 31 -5.28 -12.11 0.71
C ALA A 31 -6.10 -12.66 -0.48
N THR A 32 -6.20 -11.86 -1.55
CA THR A 32 -6.89 -12.27 -2.79
C THR A 32 -6.25 -13.51 -3.41
N PHE A 33 -4.93 -13.54 -3.48
CA PHE A 33 -4.21 -14.69 -4.01
C PHE A 33 -4.47 -15.97 -3.21
N PHE A 34 -4.35 -15.91 -1.87
CA PHE A 34 -4.45 -17.10 -1.04
C PHE A 34 -5.89 -17.61 -0.89
N TYR A 35 -6.88 -16.73 -0.71
CA TYR A 35 -8.28 -17.23 -0.63
C TYR A 35 -8.70 -17.91 -1.94
N ARG A 36 -8.22 -17.44 -3.08
CA ARG A 36 -8.49 -18.07 -4.39
C ARG A 36 -7.82 -19.44 -4.55
N LEU A 37 -6.76 -19.70 -3.81
CA LEU A 37 -6.16 -21.03 -3.69
C LEU A 37 -6.87 -21.92 -2.65
N GLY A 38 -7.93 -21.43 -2.00
CA GLY A 38 -8.66 -22.15 -0.97
C GLY A 38 -7.96 -22.15 0.40
N VAL A 39 -6.99 -21.27 0.62
CA VAL A 39 -6.31 -21.11 1.90
C VAL A 39 -7.13 -20.16 2.79
N PRO A 40 -7.45 -20.53 4.02
CA PRO A 40 -7.99 -19.60 5.02
C PRO A 40 -7.08 -18.39 5.22
N VAL A 41 -7.68 -17.20 5.24
CA VAL A 41 -6.95 -15.92 5.37
C VAL A 41 -7.59 -15.09 6.47
N THR A 42 -6.76 -14.54 7.36
CA THR A 42 -7.16 -13.51 8.32
C THR A 42 -6.31 -12.26 8.08
N ILE A 43 -6.93 -11.10 7.87
CA ILE A 43 -6.24 -9.80 7.81
C ILE A 43 -6.38 -9.12 9.16
N VAL A 44 -5.27 -8.70 9.75
CA VAL A 44 -5.21 -7.92 11.00
C VAL A 44 -4.74 -6.51 10.66
N GLU A 45 -5.60 -5.50 10.84
CA GLU A 45 -5.32 -4.13 10.41
C GLU A 45 -5.57 -3.13 11.57
N MET A 46 -4.67 -2.17 11.71
CA MET A 46 -4.74 -1.16 12.76
C MET A 46 -5.80 -0.09 12.47
N LEU A 47 -6.02 0.23 11.22
CA LEU A 47 -7.09 1.14 10.80
C LEU A 47 -8.45 0.43 10.89
N ASP A 48 -9.50 1.21 10.94
CA ASP A 48 -10.89 0.72 10.95
C ASP A 48 -11.40 0.28 9.58
N ARG A 49 -10.54 0.38 8.55
CA ARG A 49 -10.82 -0.02 7.16
C ARG A 49 -9.59 -0.55 6.44
N LEU A 50 -9.81 -1.39 5.42
CA LEU A 50 -8.77 -1.80 4.48
C LEU A 50 -8.47 -0.65 3.50
N LEU A 51 -7.30 -0.74 2.82
CA LEU A 51 -6.93 0.16 1.72
C LEU A 51 -7.14 1.65 2.06
N GLY A 52 -6.76 2.07 3.26
CA GLY A 52 -7.03 3.40 3.82
C GLY A 52 -6.86 4.61 2.88
N PRO A 53 -5.91 4.62 1.92
CA PRO A 53 -5.77 5.71 0.94
C PRO A 53 -6.87 5.78 -0.12
N LEU A 54 -7.69 4.73 -0.32
CA LEU A 54 -8.77 4.70 -1.30
C LEU A 54 -10.04 5.35 -0.76
N ASP A 55 -10.97 5.65 -1.68
CA ASP A 55 -12.28 6.17 -1.33
C ASP A 55 -13.06 5.18 -0.46
N LYS A 56 -13.84 5.70 0.48
CA LYS A 56 -14.56 4.90 1.48
C LYS A 56 -15.54 3.92 0.84
N ASP A 57 -16.23 4.32 -0.21
CA ASP A 57 -17.19 3.45 -0.90
C ASP A 57 -16.46 2.25 -1.54
N VAL A 58 -15.28 2.48 -2.12
CA VAL A 58 -14.44 1.43 -2.69
C VAL A 58 -13.93 0.48 -1.60
N THR A 59 -13.46 1.01 -0.47
CA THR A 59 -12.96 0.18 0.63
C THR A 59 -14.05 -0.65 1.26
N SER A 60 -15.22 -0.06 1.49
CA SER A 60 -16.38 -0.76 2.05
C SER A 60 -16.86 -1.91 1.14
N PHE A 61 -16.89 -1.66 -0.17
CA PHE A 61 -17.21 -2.68 -1.16
C PHE A 61 -16.20 -3.83 -1.12
N MET A 62 -14.90 -3.52 -1.12
CA MET A 62 -13.84 -4.53 -1.08
C MET A 62 -13.87 -5.37 0.21
N GLU A 63 -14.15 -4.75 1.35
CA GLU A 63 -14.31 -5.48 2.62
C GLU A 63 -15.48 -6.46 2.58
N ALA A 64 -16.62 -6.04 2.00
CA ALA A 64 -17.78 -6.90 1.84
C ALA A 64 -17.46 -8.10 0.92
N GLU A 65 -16.77 -7.86 -0.19
CA GLU A 65 -16.34 -8.91 -1.12
C GLU A 65 -15.39 -9.90 -0.47
N LEU A 66 -14.34 -9.43 0.21
CA LEU A 66 -13.40 -10.31 0.90
C LEU A 66 -14.08 -11.16 1.98
N LYS A 67 -14.98 -10.57 2.77
CA LYS A 67 -15.79 -11.31 3.76
C LYS A 67 -16.69 -12.35 3.10
N SER A 68 -17.31 -12.03 1.97
CA SER A 68 -18.15 -12.97 1.22
C SER A 68 -17.35 -14.17 0.70
N CYS A 69 -16.05 -13.97 0.42
CA CYS A 69 -15.10 -15.00 0.01
C CYS A 69 -14.48 -15.78 1.20
N GLY A 70 -14.92 -15.51 2.44
CA GLY A 70 -14.44 -16.21 3.63
C GLY A 70 -13.15 -15.66 4.23
N VAL A 71 -12.69 -14.48 3.81
CA VAL A 71 -11.57 -13.80 4.45
C VAL A 71 -12.04 -13.18 5.78
N GLU A 72 -11.35 -13.50 6.85
CA GLU A 72 -11.59 -12.89 8.16
C GLU A 72 -10.90 -11.52 8.25
N LEU A 73 -11.64 -10.49 8.66
CA LEU A 73 -11.13 -9.13 8.83
C LEU A 73 -11.17 -8.72 10.30
N VAL A 74 -10.00 -8.49 10.89
CA VAL A 74 -9.82 -7.98 12.26
C VAL A 74 -9.29 -6.56 12.14
N LEU A 75 -10.21 -5.58 12.14
CA LEU A 75 -9.93 -4.17 11.89
C LEU A 75 -9.92 -3.36 13.19
N GLY A 76 -9.22 -2.22 13.19
CA GLY A 76 -9.12 -1.33 14.36
C GLY A 76 -8.31 -1.93 15.50
N VAL A 77 -7.36 -2.82 15.21
CA VAL A 77 -6.55 -3.51 16.22
C VAL A 77 -5.05 -3.36 15.95
N LYS A 78 -4.28 -3.20 17.00
CA LYS A 78 -2.82 -3.12 16.97
C LYS A 78 -2.25 -4.48 17.37
N VAL A 79 -1.38 -5.05 16.55
CA VAL A 79 -0.61 -6.24 16.91
C VAL A 79 0.38 -5.89 18.01
N GLU A 80 0.35 -6.64 19.11
CA GLU A 80 1.23 -6.49 20.27
C GLU A 80 2.44 -7.44 20.22
N SER A 81 2.19 -8.70 19.84
CA SER A 81 3.24 -9.71 19.73
C SER A 81 2.85 -10.84 18.77
N ILE A 82 3.86 -11.55 18.32
CA ILE A 82 3.71 -12.75 17.50
C ILE A 82 4.55 -13.84 18.16
N GLU A 83 3.90 -14.93 18.62
CA GLU A 83 4.55 -16.07 19.26
C GLU A 83 4.95 -17.08 18.19
N ASP A 84 6.24 -17.40 18.08
CA ASP A 84 6.83 -18.41 17.18
C ASP A 84 6.22 -18.50 15.76
N GLY A 85 5.68 -17.36 15.27
CA GLY A 85 5.07 -17.21 13.96
C GLY A 85 3.73 -17.87 13.76
N LEU A 86 3.09 -18.34 14.83
CA LEU A 86 1.83 -19.07 14.73
C LEU A 86 0.64 -18.36 15.39
N LYS A 87 0.91 -17.48 16.36
CA LYS A 87 -0.11 -16.83 17.16
C LYS A 87 0.13 -15.33 17.21
N VAL A 88 -0.81 -14.57 16.68
CA VAL A 88 -0.78 -13.10 16.65
C VAL A 88 -1.69 -12.57 17.74
N HIS A 89 -1.12 -11.89 18.73
CA HIS A 89 -1.84 -11.19 19.78
C HIS A 89 -2.06 -9.74 19.36
N TYR A 90 -3.26 -9.26 19.56
CA TYR A 90 -3.64 -7.89 19.23
C TYR A 90 -4.53 -7.27 20.30
N ALA A 91 -4.56 -5.94 20.34
CA ALA A 91 -5.46 -5.16 21.17
C ALA A 91 -6.24 -4.17 20.31
N SER A 92 -7.50 -3.96 20.64
CA SER A 92 -8.34 -2.94 20.02
C SER A 92 -7.77 -1.55 20.27
N VAL A 93 -7.71 -0.73 19.22
CA VAL A 93 -7.24 0.66 19.31
C VAL A 93 -8.19 1.55 20.12
N LYS A 94 -9.48 1.12 20.28
CA LYS A 94 -10.51 1.92 20.95
C LYS A 94 -10.60 1.67 22.45
N ASP A 95 -10.48 0.41 22.87
CA ASP A 95 -10.80 -0.01 24.25
C ASP A 95 -9.82 -1.02 24.83
N ASP A 96 -8.69 -1.26 24.18
CA ASP A 96 -7.65 -2.23 24.57
C ASP A 96 -8.16 -3.69 24.72
N ALA A 97 -9.35 -3.99 24.21
CA ALA A 97 -9.87 -5.36 24.20
C ALA A 97 -8.91 -6.28 23.44
N LYS A 98 -8.44 -7.33 24.12
CA LYS A 98 -7.42 -8.24 23.59
C LYS A 98 -8.05 -9.39 22.81
N GLY A 99 -7.36 -9.77 21.75
CA GLY A 99 -7.70 -10.91 20.93
C GLY A 99 -6.47 -11.63 20.41
N THR A 100 -6.73 -12.79 19.82
CA THR A 100 -5.67 -13.62 19.26
C THR A 100 -6.18 -14.34 18.02
N VAL A 101 -5.30 -14.46 17.02
CA VAL A 101 -5.53 -15.28 15.83
C VAL A 101 -4.35 -16.24 15.64
N GLU A 102 -4.63 -17.46 15.21
CA GLU A 102 -3.63 -18.52 15.01
C GLU A 102 -3.56 -18.92 13.53
N GLY A 103 -2.34 -19.17 13.05
CA GLY A 103 -2.07 -19.61 11.67
C GLY A 103 -0.71 -20.30 11.61
N ASP A 104 -0.29 -20.73 10.44
CA ASP A 104 1.02 -21.35 10.25
C ASP A 104 2.01 -20.45 9.47
N VAL A 105 1.51 -19.38 8.88
CA VAL A 105 2.31 -18.29 8.27
C VAL A 105 1.75 -16.94 8.66
N VAL A 106 2.62 -16.01 9.04
CA VAL A 106 2.29 -14.61 9.30
C VAL A 106 3.05 -13.74 8.29
N LEU A 107 2.31 -13.07 7.41
CA LEU A 107 2.85 -12.06 6.50
C LEU A 107 2.86 -10.70 7.17
N MET A 108 4.03 -10.07 7.24
CA MET A 108 4.17 -8.67 7.65
C MET A 108 4.00 -7.77 6.42
N ALA A 109 2.83 -7.13 6.28
CA ALA A 109 2.46 -6.23 5.19
C ALA A 109 2.14 -4.80 5.68
N GLY A 110 2.62 -4.40 6.84
CA GLY A 110 2.30 -3.13 7.51
C GLY A 110 2.97 -1.88 6.90
N GLY A 111 3.67 -2.01 5.76
CA GLY A 111 4.27 -0.91 5.03
C GLY A 111 5.64 -1.25 4.42
N ARG A 112 6.25 -0.24 3.80
CA ARG A 112 7.57 -0.35 3.15
C ARG A 112 8.53 0.68 3.73
N ALA A 113 9.74 0.25 3.99
CA ALA A 113 10.85 1.13 4.35
C ALA A 113 11.76 1.37 3.14
N PRO A 114 12.35 2.56 2.98
CA PRO A 114 13.30 2.81 1.91
C PRO A 114 14.61 2.06 2.16
N ASN A 115 15.20 1.52 1.08
CA ASN A 115 16.50 0.84 1.16
C ASN A 115 17.64 1.86 0.98
N THR A 116 17.82 2.73 1.96
CA THR A 116 18.80 3.85 1.94
C THR A 116 20.02 3.62 2.83
N ARG A 117 20.01 2.57 3.66
CA ARG A 117 21.10 2.30 4.60
C ARG A 117 22.28 1.64 3.88
N GLY A 118 23.50 2.08 4.22
CA GLY A 118 24.75 1.45 3.75
C GLY A 118 25.11 1.69 2.28
N ILE A 119 24.41 2.56 1.57
CA ILE A 119 24.69 2.91 0.17
C ILE A 119 25.46 4.23 0.01
N GLY A 120 25.95 4.80 1.11
CA GLY A 120 26.85 5.97 1.11
C GLY A 120 26.15 7.32 0.95
N LEU A 121 24.82 7.43 1.10
CA LEU A 121 24.11 8.71 0.98
C LEU A 121 24.53 9.73 2.03
N ASP A 122 24.85 9.27 3.21
CA ASP A 122 25.36 10.06 4.35
C ASP A 122 26.76 10.63 4.08
N THR A 123 27.62 9.89 3.37
CA THR A 123 28.99 10.33 3.05
C THR A 123 29.04 11.53 2.11
N ILE A 124 28.00 11.72 1.30
CA ILE A 124 27.87 12.87 0.40
C ILE A 124 26.87 13.92 0.92
N GLY A 125 26.33 13.72 2.13
CA GLY A 125 25.45 14.68 2.78
C GLY A 125 24.03 14.79 2.21
N VAL A 126 23.51 13.71 1.59
CA VAL A 126 22.11 13.66 1.13
C VAL A 126 21.17 13.64 2.32
N LYS A 127 20.16 14.52 2.31
CA LYS A 127 19.16 14.60 3.36
C LYS A 127 18.09 13.53 3.21
N MET A 128 17.70 12.96 4.33
CA MET A 128 16.60 12.00 4.44
C MET A 128 15.59 12.47 5.48
N ASP A 129 14.33 12.11 5.30
CA ASP A 129 13.29 12.35 6.27
C ASP A 129 13.40 11.41 7.49
N ARG A 130 12.51 11.57 8.48
CA ARG A 130 12.50 10.74 9.70
C ARG A 130 12.22 9.25 9.42
N LYS A 131 11.62 8.92 8.27
CA LYS A 131 11.35 7.54 7.84
C LYS A 131 12.46 6.95 6.99
N GLY A 132 13.48 7.76 6.66
CA GLY A 132 14.65 7.37 5.85
C GLY A 132 14.47 7.57 4.35
N PHE A 133 13.37 8.18 3.88
CA PHE A 133 13.23 8.53 2.47
C PHE A 133 14.11 9.74 2.11
N VAL A 134 14.69 9.71 0.89
CA VAL A 134 15.49 10.82 0.38
C VAL A 134 14.59 12.02 0.08
N GLU A 135 14.90 13.16 0.68
CA GLU A 135 14.20 14.41 0.42
C GLU A 135 14.53 14.94 -0.98
N VAL A 136 13.50 15.22 -1.78
CA VAL A 136 13.63 15.74 -3.12
C VAL A 136 12.64 16.88 -3.39
N ASP A 137 13.02 17.77 -4.30
CA ASP A 137 12.13 18.79 -4.85
C ASP A 137 11.20 18.25 -5.95
N GLY A 138 10.44 19.14 -6.59
CA GLY A 138 9.52 18.78 -7.67
C GLY A 138 10.16 18.24 -8.96
N LEU A 139 11.49 18.37 -9.11
CA LEU A 139 12.28 17.82 -10.21
C LEU A 139 13.14 16.63 -9.77
N CYS A 140 12.82 16.02 -8.63
CA CYS A 140 13.54 14.90 -8.04
C CYS A 140 15.01 15.21 -7.66
N ARG A 141 15.39 16.49 -7.52
CA ARG A 141 16.73 16.89 -7.09
C ARG A 141 16.84 16.76 -5.59
N THR A 142 17.94 16.21 -5.11
CA THR A 142 18.30 16.22 -3.70
C THR A 142 18.89 17.58 -3.29
N ASN A 143 19.25 17.73 -2.03
CA ASN A 143 20.02 18.88 -1.54
C ASN A 143 21.47 18.93 -2.06
N VAL A 144 21.97 17.85 -2.65
CA VAL A 144 23.35 17.77 -3.20
C VAL A 144 23.30 18.03 -4.69
N PRO A 145 24.01 19.05 -5.21
CA PRO A 145 24.02 19.37 -6.63
C PRO A 145 24.44 18.17 -7.49
N GLY A 146 23.69 17.91 -8.57
CA GLY A 146 23.94 16.79 -9.49
C GLY A 146 23.46 15.43 -8.99
N VAL A 147 22.88 15.35 -7.80
CA VAL A 147 22.33 14.11 -7.23
C VAL A 147 20.80 14.16 -7.24
N TYR A 148 20.20 13.14 -7.81
CA TYR A 148 18.75 12.97 -7.94
C TYR A 148 18.30 11.66 -7.28
N ALA A 149 17.06 11.59 -6.78
CA ALA A 149 16.48 10.37 -6.27
C ALA A 149 15.08 10.15 -6.86
N ILE A 150 14.87 9.01 -7.51
CA ILE A 150 13.63 8.64 -8.19
C ILE A 150 13.11 7.30 -7.66
N GLY A 151 11.80 7.06 -7.86
CA GLY A 151 11.14 5.83 -7.43
C GLY A 151 10.91 5.76 -5.93
N ASP A 152 10.79 4.54 -5.42
CA ASP A 152 10.39 4.27 -4.03
C ASP A 152 11.28 4.95 -2.98
N ILE A 153 12.55 5.19 -3.31
CA ILE A 153 13.53 5.78 -2.39
C ILE A 153 13.17 7.20 -1.94
N ASN A 154 12.41 7.97 -2.75
CA ASN A 154 12.01 9.34 -2.40
C ASN A 154 10.65 9.42 -1.70
N GLY A 155 9.93 8.30 -1.55
CA GLY A 155 8.69 8.20 -0.80
C GLY A 155 7.49 9.02 -1.32
N LYS A 156 7.59 9.65 -2.52
CA LYS A 156 6.50 10.47 -3.07
C LYS A 156 5.29 9.63 -3.45
N MET A 157 5.51 8.58 -4.24
CA MET A 157 4.49 7.62 -4.64
C MET A 157 5.20 6.34 -5.10
N GLN A 158 5.00 5.25 -4.36
CA GLN A 158 5.75 4.00 -4.54
C GLN A 158 5.12 3.11 -5.63
N LEU A 159 5.16 3.58 -6.88
CA LEU A 159 4.61 2.92 -8.06
C LEU A 159 5.64 2.91 -9.20
N ALA A 160 5.73 1.77 -9.89
CA ALA A 160 6.73 1.57 -10.96
C ALA A 160 6.61 2.61 -12.09
N HIS A 161 5.40 2.92 -12.53
CA HIS A 161 5.17 3.92 -13.59
C HIS A 161 5.49 5.35 -13.12
N VAL A 162 5.39 5.64 -11.82
CA VAL A 162 5.83 6.92 -11.24
C VAL A 162 7.35 7.01 -11.28
N ALA A 163 8.06 5.94 -10.92
CA ALA A 163 9.52 5.89 -11.02
C ALA A 163 9.99 6.10 -12.46
N SER A 164 9.32 5.51 -13.45
CA SER A 164 9.61 5.72 -14.88
C SER A 164 9.39 7.17 -15.30
N ALA A 165 8.26 7.77 -14.90
CA ALA A 165 7.97 9.18 -15.21
C ALA A 165 8.97 10.13 -14.55
N GLN A 166 9.37 9.86 -13.30
CA GLN A 166 10.43 10.62 -12.62
C GLN A 166 11.78 10.48 -13.34
N GLY A 167 12.11 9.28 -13.83
CA GLY A 167 13.34 9.03 -14.60
C GLY A 167 13.39 9.87 -15.88
N LEU A 168 12.30 9.91 -16.65
CA LEU A 168 12.19 10.74 -17.85
C LEU A 168 12.30 12.23 -17.51
N LEU A 169 11.61 12.68 -16.45
CA LEU A 169 11.70 14.05 -15.96
C LEU A 169 13.15 14.47 -15.63
N VAL A 170 13.86 13.61 -14.90
CA VAL A 170 15.26 13.85 -14.52
C VAL A 170 16.17 13.88 -15.75
N ALA A 171 16.01 12.94 -16.68
CA ALA A 171 16.78 12.89 -17.92
C ALA A 171 16.59 14.16 -18.77
N ASP A 172 15.36 14.62 -18.95
CA ASP A 172 15.05 15.85 -19.68
C ASP A 172 15.62 17.09 -18.95
N HIS A 173 15.55 17.13 -17.62
CA HIS A 173 16.14 18.20 -16.83
C HIS A 173 17.67 18.26 -16.98
N ILE A 174 18.36 17.12 -16.91
CA ILE A 174 19.83 17.05 -17.10
C ILE A 174 20.22 17.47 -18.53
N ALA A 175 19.40 17.13 -19.53
CA ALA A 175 19.60 17.51 -20.90
C ALA A 175 19.26 18.98 -21.18
N GLY A 176 18.88 19.78 -20.20
CA GLY A 176 18.51 21.19 -20.35
C GLY A 176 17.19 21.40 -21.12
N LYS A 177 16.34 20.38 -21.25
CA LYS A 177 15.05 20.51 -21.92
C LYS A 177 14.01 21.14 -21.00
N PRO A 178 13.00 21.83 -21.53
CA PRO A 178 11.85 22.26 -20.76
C PRO A 178 11.16 21.06 -20.12
N CYS A 179 11.03 21.05 -18.80
CA CYS A 179 10.34 20.00 -18.06
C CYS A 179 9.37 20.59 -17.04
N LYS A 180 8.31 19.85 -16.73
CA LYS A 180 7.30 20.22 -15.74
C LYS A 180 7.28 19.18 -14.64
N GLN A 181 7.04 19.62 -13.41
CA GLN A 181 6.85 18.74 -12.26
C GLN A 181 5.71 17.77 -12.51
N LEU A 182 5.82 16.56 -11.95
CA LEU A 182 4.75 15.59 -11.97
C LEU A 182 3.61 16.02 -11.04
N HIS A 183 2.41 15.86 -11.52
CA HIS A 183 1.18 16.06 -10.76
C HIS A 183 0.73 14.72 -10.19
N TYR A 184 1.21 14.38 -8.99
CA TYR A 184 0.95 13.08 -8.35
C TYR A 184 -0.55 12.80 -8.18
N GLU A 185 -1.34 13.83 -7.95
CA GLU A 185 -2.81 13.73 -7.87
C GLU A 185 -3.50 13.29 -9.17
N ARG A 186 -2.77 13.27 -10.29
CA ARG A 186 -3.27 12.84 -11.60
C ARG A 186 -2.75 11.47 -12.02
N ILE A 187 -2.00 10.81 -11.15
CA ILE A 187 -1.42 9.51 -11.45
C ILE A 187 -2.37 8.42 -10.93
N PRO A 188 -2.80 7.49 -11.81
CA PRO A 188 -3.64 6.38 -11.37
C PRO A 188 -2.85 5.41 -10.49
N SER A 189 -3.57 4.81 -9.54
CA SER A 189 -3.10 3.66 -8.76
C SER A 189 -4.11 2.55 -8.81
N CYS A 190 -3.62 1.30 -8.81
CA CYS A 190 -4.43 0.09 -8.87
C CYS A 190 -4.09 -0.84 -7.72
N VAL A 191 -5.08 -1.62 -7.30
CA VAL A 191 -4.92 -2.78 -6.42
C VAL A 191 -5.37 -4.00 -7.21
N TYR A 192 -4.46 -4.96 -7.39
CA TYR A 192 -4.69 -6.18 -8.16
C TYR A 192 -5.35 -7.25 -7.29
N CYS A 193 -6.57 -6.97 -6.90
CA CYS A 193 -7.45 -7.84 -6.11
C CYS A 193 -8.61 -8.36 -6.97
N ASN A 194 -9.59 -9.00 -6.36
CA ASN A 194 -10.78 -9.44 -7.08
C ASN A 194 -12.04 -9.02 -6.31
N PRO A 195 -12.85 -8.12 -6.91
CA PRO A 195 -12.60 -7.40 -8.16
C PRO A 195 -11.44 -6.41 -8.05
N GLU A 196 -10.79 -6.07 -9.18
CA GLU A 196 -9.74 -5.06 -9.22
C GLU A 196 -10.29 -3.69 -8.84
N THR A 197 -9.49 -2.90 -8.12
CA THR A 197 -9.82 -1.52 -7.79
C THR A 197 -8.77 -0.56 -8.31
N ALA A 198 -9.21 0.63 -8.72
CA ALA A 198 -8.31 1.67 -9.17
C ALA A 198 -8.83 3.04 -8.76
N MET A 199 -7.91 3.99 -8.58
CA MET A 199 -8.26 5.38 -8.30
C MET A 199 -7.33 6.34 -9.04
N VAL A 200 -7.82 7.55 -9.28
CA VAL A 200 -7.03 8.71 -9.69
C VAL A 200 -7.68 9.96 -9.11
N GLY A 201 -6.88 10.87 -8.61
CA GLY A 201 -7.39 12.11 -8.02
C GLY A 201 -7.62 12.02 -6.52
N LEU A 202 -8.43 12.94 -6.01
CA LEU A 202 -8.76 13.02 -4.60
C LEU A 202 -9.90 12.06 -4.26
N THR A 203 -9.88 11.51 -3.05
CA THR A 203 -11.06 10.87 -2.48
C THR A 203 -12.12 11.92 -2.14
N GLU A 204 -13.36 11.50 -1.93
CA GLU A 204 -14.43 12.39 -1.47
C GLU A 204 -14.04 13.12 -0.20
N GLU A 205 -13.50 12.41 0.81
CA GLU A 205 -13.02 12.97 2.06
C GLU A 205 -11.96 14.06 1.85
N GLN A 206 -11.00 13.80 0.96
CA GLN A 206 -9.95 14.74 0.60
C GLN A 206 -10.51 15.95 -0.16
N ALA A 207 -11.45 15.73 -1.08
CA ALA A 207 -12.09 16.81 -1.83
C ALA A 207 -12.90 17.72 -0.91
N GLN A 208 -13.70 17.16 -0.01
CA GLN A 208 -14.45 17.92 1.01
C GLN A 208 -13.53 18.73 1.93
N ALA A 209 -12.38 18.16 2.32
CA ALA A 209 -11.38 18.85 3.14
C ALA A 209 -10.78 20.10 2.47
N THR A 210 -10.91 20.25 1.14
CA THR A 210 -10.51 21.49 0.43
C THR A 210 -11.47 22.67 0.65
N GLY A 211 -12.62 22.43 1.30
CA GLY A 211 -13.68 23.45 1.49
C GLY A 211 -14.51 23.71 0.23
N ARG A 212 -14.38 22.92 -0.81
CA ARG A 212 -15.19 23.02 -2.05
C ARG A 212 -16.53 22.31 -1.85
N ASP A 213 -17.55 22.77 -2.56
CA ASP A 213 -18.79 22.02 -2.72
C ASP A 213 -18.52 20.81 -3.64
N VAL A 214 -18.81 19.61 -3.15
CA VAL A 214 -18.46 18.33 -3.82
C VAL A 214 -19.74 17.59 -4.16
N GLY A 215 -20.01 17.43 -5.47
CA GLY A 215 -21.05 16.53 -5.96
C GLY A 215 -20.48 15.13 -6.17
N VAL A 216 -21.18 14.09 -5.68
CA VAL A 216 -20.80 12.69 -5.85
C VAL A 216 -21.79 12.02 -6.80
N GLY A 217 -21.27 11.33 -7.81
CA GLY A 217 -22.04 10.49 -8.71
C GLY A 217 -21.48 9.07 -8.75
N THR A 218 -22.36 8.08 -8.74
CA THR A 218 -22.00 6.67 -8.83
C THR A 218 -22.59 6.00 -10.06
N PHE A 219 -21.86 5.06 -10.64
CA PHE A 219 -22.31 4.25 -11.76
C PHE A 219 -21.95 2.78 -11.54
N SER A 220 -22.95 1.90 -11.63
CA SER A 220 -22.71 0.46 -11.49
C SER A 220 -22.06 -0.11 -12.76
N LEU A 221 -20.91 -0.77 -12.60
CA LEU A 221 -20.23 -1.45 -13.69
C LEU A 221 -20.82 -2.84 -14.02
N SER A 222 -21.78 -3.34 -13.22
CA SER A 222 -22.41 -4.65 -13.44
C SER A 222 -23.13 -4.81 -14.78
N GLY A 223 -23.55 -3.70 -15.39
CA GLY A 223 -24.15 -3.66 -16.72
C GLY A 223 -23.18 -3.30 -17.86
N ASN A 224 -21.90 -3.13 -17.56
CA ASN A 224 -20.89 -2.75 -18.54
C ASN A 224 -20.14 -3.97 -19.05
N GLY A 225 -20.37 -4.36 -20.34
CA GLY A 225 -19.76 -5.56 -20.92
C GLY A 225 -18.23 -5.56 -20.89
N LYS A 226 -17.57 -4.39 -20.98
CA LYS A 226 -16.12 -4.29 -20.89
C LYS A 226 -15.59 -4.52 -19.46
N ALA A 227 -16.37 -4.14 -18.45
CA ALA A 227 -16.02 -4.37 -17.06
C ALA A 227 -16.23 -5.83 -16.61
N LEU A 228 -16.97 -6.64 -17.40
CA LEU A 228 -17.25 -8.04 -17.11
C LEU A 228 -16.32 -9.02 -17.85
N THR A 229 -15.40 -8.51 -18.66
CA THR A 229 -14.38 -9.29 -19.40
C THR A 229 -13.01 -9.17 -18.75
#